data_047fd26f381086d53bf1f831253ea043
#
_entry.id   047fd26f381086d53bf1f831253ea043
#
_cell.length_a   1.000
_cell.length_b   1.000
_cell.length_c   1.000
_cell.angle_alpha   90.00
_cell.angle_beta   90.00
_cell.angle_gamma   90.00
#
_symmetry.space_group_name_H-M   'P 1'
#
loop_
_entity.id
_entity.type
_entity.pdbx_description
1 polymer ?
#
loop_
_entity_poly.entity_id
_entity_poly.type
_entity_poly.pdbx_seq_one_letter_code
_entity_poly.pdbx_strand_id
1 'polypeptide(L)'
;MLRSSVPFFVLPLLFAISAAAPQTPPQPEPKPLFRLQEVMIPVRDGVRLQTVILTPVDQQGPLPILFRRTPYGVPDKPPAQMPPSMKELAQDGYIFVIQNLRGRFKSEGDFKLSSWVDLNDPKATNETTDAYDSIDWLLKNVPNNNGNFGMFGVSYDGLTTALTLLHPHPALKAISEQASPVDQWMNDDDHRYGALRESYDFEYAVLEQADKNKNTHFEFETYDTYQWYLDLGPLSNINAKYLHGSIPYWNSTVEHPDYDEFWKKEAWVNQLHASTVPNLNVAGFWDQEDPWGPWQIFRHAEENDPKHNNFMVAGPWYHGEWWSPKGDSIGLIPFSGHETAREFRENIEAPFFRFYLHGKGDKPAWQASTFQSGSNTWRTYAAWPPKESKPTNLYFHADGTLSFKPPDAHNTAKDFSEYVSDPANPVPYRQRPISPTYPAGDWRTWEVADQRFVDHRPDVLSFVSDPLDHDLTITGPLAANLFASTSGTDSDFVVKLIDVYPENAQKNAWNPDEGPKPGQYAQSLNGYELPIAMEVRRGRYLVSYEKPHPLTPNKPTEWNIPLRDHDHVFLKGHRIMVQIQSTWFPVIDRNPQKFVPSIYQATASDFVPATQRIDCSATMPSHLVLPVVP
;
A
#
# COMPACT_ATOMS: atom_id res chain seq x y z
N MET A 1 -33.58 40.09 67.11
CA MET A 1 -34.87 40.70 66.67
C MET A 1 -34.81 40.91 65.17
N LEU A 2 -35.64 40.31 64.48
CA LEU A 2 -36.33 40.57 63.22
C LEU A 2 -36.52 39.29 62.42
N ARG A 3 -37.77 38.83 62.43
CA ARG A 3 -38.30 37.72 61.67
C ARG A 3 -38.50 38.20 60.20
N SER A 4 -38.12 37.39 59.22
CA SER A 4 -38.58 37.54 57.87
C SER A 4 -39.16 36.20 57.38
N SER A 5 -40.42 36.23 57.06
CA SER A 5 -41.29 35.19 56.56
C SER A 5 -40.95 34.84 55.09
N VAL A 6 -40.85 33.54 54.81
CA VAL A 6 -40.74 32.99 53.44
C VAL A 6 -42.15 32.59 52.98
N PRO A 7 -42.58 33.02 51.77
CA PRO A 7 -43.87 32.56 51.20
C PRO A 7 -43.70 31.20 50.51
N PHE A 8 -44.55 30.25 50.84
CA PHE A 8 -44.74 28.99 50.10
C PHE A 8 -45.39 29.25 48.74
N PHE A 9 -44.65 28.94 47.69
CA PHE A 9 -45.24 28.82 46.34
C PHE A 9 -45.71 27.37 46.13
N VAL A 10 -46.99 27.19 45.98
CA VAL A 10 -47.60 25.93 45.54
C VAL A 10 -47.57 25.88 44.01
N LEU A 11 -46.75 24.99 43.47
CA LEU A 11 -46.68 24.74 42.02
C LEU A 11 -47.76 23.69 41.66
N PRO A 12 -48.64 23.97 40.68
CA PRO A 12 -49.59 22.93 40.23
C PRO A 12 -48.87 21.91 39.37
N LEU A 13 -48.98 20.62 39.72
CA LEU A 13 -48.54 19.49 38.90
C LEU A 13 -49.44 19.42 37.64
N LEU A 14 -48.92 19.83 36.50
CA LEU A 14 -49.52 19.54 35.19
C LEU A 14 -49.13 18.11 34.80
N PHE A 15 -50.06 17.18 34.85
CA PHE A 15 -49.93 15.88 34.22
C PHE A 15 -49.88 16.04 32.68
N ALA A 16 -48.70 16.01 32.07
CA ALA A 16 -48.55 15.87 30.65
C ALA A 16 -48.90 14.42 30.25
N ILE A 17 -50.05 14.21 29.66
CA ILE A 17 -50.38 12.95 28.97
C ILE A 17 -49.46 12.89 27.74
N SER A 18 -48.39 12.12 27.83
CA SER A 18 -47.51 11.81 26.70
C SER A 18 -48.31 10.89 25.76
N ALA A 19 -48.81 11.45 24.66
CA ALA A 19 -49.34 10.67 23.56
C ALA A 19 -48.19 9.83 22.97
N ALA A 20 -48.25 8.51 23.11
CA ALA A 20 -47.32 7.60 22.46
C ALA A 20 -47.39 7.84 20.94
N ALA A 21 -46.27 8.24 20.34
CA ALA A 21 -46.16 8.31 18.88
C ALA A 21 -46.45 6.92 18.29
N PRO A 22 -47.20 6.83 17.18
CA PRO A 22 -47.45 5.54 16.55
C PRO A 22 -46.13 4.90 16.19
N GLN A 23 -45.86 3.72 16.75
CA GLN A 23 -44.70 2.89 16.36
C GLN A 23 -44.92 2.51 14.89
N THR A 24 -44.02 2.98 14.02
CA THR A 24 -43.94 2.49 12.65
C THR A 24 -43.75 0.97 12.71
N PRO A 25 -44.57 0.17 12.02
CA PRO A 25 -44.39 -1.27 12.02
C PRO A 25 -42.98 -1.61 11.55
N PRO A 26 -42.32 -2.60 12.14
CA PRO A 26 -40.98 -3.01 11.72
C PRO A 26 -41.03 -3.32 10.22
N GLN A 27 -40.15 -2.69 9.45
CA GLN A 27 -40.01 -3.04 8.03
C GLN A 27 -39.61 -4.52 7.96
N PRO A 28 -40.20 -5.29 7.02
CA PRO A 28 -39.83 -6.69 6.86
C PRO A 28 -38.32 -6.76 6.58
N GLU A 29 -37.61 -7.65 7.30
CA GLU A 29 -36.19 -7.87 7.06
C GLU A 29 -35.96 -8.19 5.57
N PRO A 30 -34.96 -7.56 4.92
CA PRO A 30 -34.66 -7.82 3.52
C PRO A 30 -34.35 -9.33 3.36
N LYS A 31 -34.91 -9.95 2.33
CA LYS A 31 -34.63 -11.36 2.04
C LYS A 31 -33.13 -11.52 1.81
N PRO A 32 -32.49 -12.54 2.39
CA PRO A 32 -31.06 -12.76 2.20
C PRO A 32 -30.76 -13.03 0.72
N LEU A 33 -29.67 -12.45 0.22
CA LEU A 33 -29.20 -12.63 -1.15
C LEU A 33 -28.56 -14.01 -1.35
N PHE A 34 -27.97 -14.54 -0.29
CA PHE A 34 -27.25 -15.82 -0.30
C PHE A 34 -27.72 -16.73 0.83
N ARG A 35 -27.62 -18.03 0.59
CA ARG A 35 -27.57 -19.04 1.65
C ARG A 35 -26.12 -19.15 2.11
N LEU A 36 -25.86 -19.06 3.40
CA LEU A 36 -24.56 -19.27 4.01
C LEU A 36 -24.46 -20.69 4.55
N GLN A 37 -23.37 -21.36 4.22
CA GLN A 37 -22.99 -22.64 4.80
C GLN A 37 -21.55 -22.54 5.34
N GLU A 38 -21.34 -22.78 6.63
CA GLU A 38 -20.00 -22.93 7.23
C GLU A 38 -19.60 -24.41 7.20
N VAL A 39 -18.39 -24.70 6.75
CA VAL A 39 -17.81 -26.05 6.71
C VAL A 39 -16.35 -26.00 7.17
N MET A 40 -15.84 -27.16 7.62
CA MET A 40 -14.43 -27.35 7.94
C MET A 40 -13.81 -28.25 6.86
N ILE A 41 -13.04 -27.66 5.93
CA ILE A 41 -12.46 -28.38 4.81
C ILE A 41 -11.15 -29.06 5.26
N PRO A 42 -11.05 -30.41 5.18
CA PRO A 42 -9.81 -31.10 5.47
C PRO A 42 -8.81 -30.94 4.32
N VAL A 43 -7.55 -30.62 4.64
CA VAL A 43 -6.43 -30.58 3.72
C VAL A 43 -5.51 -31.78 3.94
N ARG A 44 -4.47 -31.96 3.11
CA ARG A 44 -3.65 -33.19 2.98
C ARG A 44 -3.02 -33.73 4.26
N ASP A 45 -2.74 -32.87 5.23
CA ASP A 45 -2.18 -33.25 6.54
C ASP A 45 -3.25 -33.51 7.61
N GLY A 46 -4.54 -33.42 7.24
CA GLY A 46 -5.67 -33.63 8.11
C GLY A 46 -6.13 -32.39 8.89
N VAL A 47 -5.42 -31.26 8.80
CA VAL A 47 -5.87 -29.96 9.33
C VAL A 47 -7.15 -29.54 8.61
N ARG A 48 -8.09 -28.93 9.37
CA ARG A 48 -9.37 -28.49 8.80
C ARG A 48 -9.46 -26.97 8.81
N LEU A 49 -9.83 -26.40 7.64
CA LEU A 49 -9.89 -24.96 7.42
C LEU A 49 -11.33 -24.46 7.43
N GLN A 50 -11.62 -23.46 8.27
CA GLN A 50 -12.92 -22.82 8.36
C GLN A 50 -13.26 -22.13 7.05
N THR A 51 -14.35 -22.54 6.43
CA THR A 51 -14.77 -22.07 5.12
C THR A 51 -16.25 -21.71 5.12
N VAL A 52 -16.59 -20.56 4.58
CA VAL A 52 -17.96 -20.11 4.36
C VAL A 52 -18.26 -20.12 2.88
N ILE A 53 -19.38 -20.77 2.52
CA ILE A 53 -19.90 -20.89 1.16
C ILE A 53 -21.17 -20.05 1.09
N LEU A 54 -21.19 -19.07 0.19
CA LEU A 54 -22.32 -18.19 -0.10
C LEU A 54 -22.91 -18.57 -1.45
N THR A 55 -24.02 -19.29 -1.43
CA THR A 55 -24.74 -19.71 -2.64
C THR A 55 -25.90 -18.75 -2.91
N PRO A 56 -26.06 -18.15 -4.11
CA PRO A 56 -27.18 -17.30 -4.43
C PRO A 56 -28.53 -18.01 -4.18
N VAL A 57 -29.49 -17.32 -3.56
CA VAL A 57 -30.81 -17.90 -3.23
C VAL A 57 -31.59 -18.25 -4.48
N ASP A 58 -31.42 -17.48 -5.54
CA ASP A 58 -32.09 -17.57 -6.83
C ASP A 58 -31.24 -18.24 -7.92
N GLN A 59 -30.24 -19.06 -7.52
CA GLN A 59 -29.33 -19.74 -8.44
C GLN A 59 -30.11 -20.50 -9.55
N GLN A 60 -29.79 -20.18 -10.80
CA GLN A 60 -30.35 -20.82 -12.00
C GLN A 60 -29.26 -21.64 -12.70
N GLY A 61 -29.16 -22.93 -12.38
CA GLY A 61 -28.16 -23.82 -13.00
C GLY A 61 -26.76 -23.74 -12.36
N PRO A 62 -25.76 -24.45 -12.97
CA PRO A 62 -24.40 -24.49 -12.43
C PRO A 62 -23.68 -23.15 -12.57
N LEU A 63 -23.03 -22.70 -11.49
CA LEU A 63 -22.26 -21.45 -11.43
C LEU A 63 -20.77 -21.72 -11.15
N PRO A 64 -19.87 -20.86 -11.63
CA PRO A 64 -18.47 -20.89 -11.21
C PRO A 64 -18.31 -20.45 -9.75
N ILE A 65 -17.18 -20.82 -9.15
CA ILE A 65 -16.82 -20.45 -7.81
C ILE A 65 -15.78 -19.33 -7.86
N LEU A 66 -16.02 -18.24 -7.10
CA LEU A 66 -15.02 -17.24 -6.75
C LEU A 66 -14.55 -17.48 -5.32
N PHE A 67 -13.26 -17.75 -5.15
CA PHE A 67 -12.65 -18.19 -3.93
C PHE A 67 -11.68 -17.15 -3.39
N ARG A 68 -11.78 -16.82 -2.09
CA ARG A 68 -10.90 -15.92 -1.36
C ARG A 68 -10.40 -16.60 -0.10
N ARG A 69 -9.10 -16.49 0.19
CA ARG A 69 -8.48 -17.00 1.40
C ARG A 69 -7.89 -15.84 2.20
N THR A 70 -8.13 -15.81 3.51
CA THR A 70 -7.90 -14.61 4.34
C THR A 70 -7.46 -14.96 5.76
N PRO A 71 -6.53 -14.21 6.39
CA PRO A 71 -6.27 -14.30 7.81
C PRO A 71 -7.25 -13.47 8.66
N TYR A 72 -8.10 -12.63 8.03
CA TYR A 72 -8.84 -11.57 8.71
C TYR A 72 -10.23 -11.97 9.21
N GLY A 73 -10.66 -13.20 8.95
CA GLY A 73 -11.96 -13.71 9.36
C GLY A 73 -12.97 -13.91 8.23
N VAL A 74 -13.91 -14.82 8.43
CA VAL A 74 -15.01 -15.11 7.49
C VAL A 74 -16.33 -14.61 8.05
N PRO A 75 -17.34 -14.28 7.20
CA PRO A 75 -18.64 -13.81 7.67
C PRO A 75 -19.39 -14.89 8.46
N ASP A 76 -20.07 -14.51 9.54
CA ASP A 76 -20.91 -15.37 10.38
C ASP A 76 -22.37 -15.43 9.90
N LYS A 77 -22.77 -14.54 8.99
CA LYS A 77 -24.12 -14.45 8.40
C LYS A 77 -24.06 -13.95 6.96
N PRO A 78 -25.07 -14.26 6.14
CA PRO A 78 -25.14 -13.74 4.77
C PRO A 78 -25.16 -12.22 4.78
N PRO A 79 -24.49 -11.55 3.79
CA PRO A 79 -24.55 -10.10 3.66
C PRO A 79 -25.99 -9.64 3.39
N ALA A 80 -26.46 -8.67 4.18
CA ALA A 80 -27.78 -8.06 4.00
C ALA A 80 -27.84 -7.17 2.74
N GLN A 81 -26.70 -6.60 2.36
CA GLN A 81 -26.49 -5.85 1.14
C GLN A 81 -25.22 -6.36 0.46
N MET A 82 -25.17 -6.25 -0.87
CA MET A 82 -23.98 -6.65 -1.61
C MET A 82 -22.80 -5.73 -1.28
N PRO A 83 -21.70 -6.27 -0.76
CA PRO A 83 -20.47 -5.48 -0.59
C PRO A 83 -20.01 -4.91 -1.94
N PRO A 84 -19.45 -3.69 -1.99
CA PRO A 84 -18.95 -3.13 -3.23
C PRO A 84 -17.99 -4.06 -3.98
N SER A 85 -17.07 -4.73 -3.27
CA SER A 85 -16.13 -5.72 -3.84
C SER A 85 -16.76 -6.92 -4.53
N MET A 86 -18.04 -7.18 -4.31
CA MET A 86 -18.75 -8.35 -4.87
C MET A 86 -19.91 -7.94 -5.77
N LYS A 87 -20.28 -6.66 -5.80
CA LYS A 87 -21.55 -6.20 -6.38
C LYS A 87 -21.63 -6.48 -7.87
N GLU A 88 -20.63 -6.09 -8.60
CA GLU A 88 -20.56 -6.25 -10.06
C GLU A 88 -20.37 -7.72 -10.44
N LEU A 89 -19.52 -8.45 -9.71
CA LEU A 89 -19.33 -9.89 -9.87
C LEU A 89 -20.62 -10.67 -9.64
N ALA A 90 -21.37 -10.35 -8.59
CA ALA A 90 -22.62 -11.05 -8.26
C ALA A 90 -23.70 -10.93 -9.34
N GLN A 91 -23.67 -9.90 -10.18
CA GLN A 91 -24.60 -9.73 -11.30
C GLN A 91 -24.40 -10.82 -12.38
N ASP A 92 -23.18 -11.35 -12.52
CA ASP A 92 -22.87 -12.42 -13.44
C ASP A 92 -23.23 -13.82 -12.89
N GLY A 93 -23.43 -13.93 -11.57
CA GLY A 93 -23.78 -15.15 -10.86
C GLY A 93 -22.54 -15.99 -10.52
N TYR A 94 -22.17 -16.00 -9.23
CA TYR A 94 -21.09 -16.83 -8.67
C TYR A 94 -21.51 -17.44 -7.34
N ILE A 95 -20.92 -18.59 -7.02
CA ILE A 95 -20.85 -19.09 -5.65
C ILE A 95 -19.58 -18.47 -5.05
N PHE A 96 -19.74 -17.67 -3.99
CA PHE A 96 -18.60 -17.08 -3.29
C PHE A 96 -18.15 -17.97 -2.16
N VAL A 97 -16.85 -18.21 -2.06
CA VAL A 97 -16.25 -19.01 -0.99
C VAL A 97 -15.18 -18.17 -0.30
N ILE A 98 -15.25 -18.10 1.01
CA ILE A 98 -14.29 -17.36 1.85
C ILE A 98 -13.75 -18.33 2.90
N GLN A 99 -12.42 -18.45 3.00
CA GLN A 99 -11.75 -19.41 3.88
C GLN A 99 -10.75 -18.70 4.79
N ASN A 100 -10.82 -18.96 6.09
CA ASN A 100 -9.77 -18.57 7.01
C ASN A 100 -8.52 -19.42 6.80
N LEU A 101 -7.36 -18.75 6.83
CA LEU A 101 -6.07 -19.42 6.74
C LEU A 101 -5.84 -20.36 7.93
N ARG A 102 -4.93 -21.29 7.74
CA ARG A 102 -4.42 -22.22 8.77
C ARG A 102 -4.04 -21.44 10.03
N GLY A 103 -4.48 -21.91 11.19
CA GLY A 103 -4.19 -21.31 12.49
C GLY A 103 -4.94 -20.00 12.81
N ARG A 104 -5.84 -19.51 11.92
CA ARG A 104 -6.66 -18.32 12.19
C ARG A 104 -8.11 -18.68 12.49
N PHE A 105 -8.69 -18.01 13.47
CA PHE A 105 -10.07 -18.20 13.92
C PHE A 105 -10.37 -19.68 14.22
N LYS A 106 -11.39 -20.28 13.58
CA LYS A 106 -11.73 -21.69 13.79
C LYS A 106 -10.89 -22.65 12.93
N SER A 107 -10.05 -22.15 12.02
CA SER A 107 -9.12 -23.01 11.29
C SER A 107 -8.12 -23.64 12.24
N GLU A 108 -7.84 -24.92 12.02
CA GLU A 108 -6.85 -25.69 12.77
C GLU A 108 -5.42 -25.41 12.28
N GLY A 109 -4.43 -25.97 12.95
CA GLY A 109 -3.03 -25.78 12.67
C GLY A 109 -2.46 -24.47 13.21
N ASP A 110 -1.28 -24.08 12.74
CA ASP A 110 -0.54 -22.91 13.19
C ASP A 110 -0.46 -21.88 12.07
N PHE A 111 -0.74 -20.62 12.39
CA PHE A 111 -0.62 -19.50 11.49
C PHE A 111 0.84 -19.03 11.46
N LYS A 112 1.36 -18.88 10.25
CA LYS A 112 2.65 -18.25 9.98
C LYS A 112 2.38 -17.04 9.11
N LEU A 113 2.67 -15.86 9.63
CA LEU A 113 2.67 -14.64 8.85
C LEU A 113 3.81 -14.78 7.83
N SER A 114 3.54 -14.50 6.55
CA SER A 114 4.45 -14.75 5.45
C SER A 114 4.92 -16.22 5.40
N SER A 115 4.24 -17.03 4.63
CA SER A 115 4.59 -18.44 4.48
C SER A 115 5.36 -18.67 3.17
N TRP A 116 6.53 -19.28 3.30
CA TRP A 116 7.31 -19.72 2.15
C TRP A 116 6.75 -20.97 1.50
N VAL A 117 6.94 -21.07 0.18
CA VAL A 117 6.49 -22.19 -0.64
C VAL A 117 7.68 -23.04 -1.08
N ASP A 118 7.71 -24.30 -0.67
CA ASP A 118 8.65 -25.28 -1.20
C ASP A 118 7.97 -26.09 -2.32
N LEU A 119 8.31 -25.80 -3.56
CA LEU A 119 7.79 -26.53 -4.72
C LEU A 119 8.46 -27.90 -4.92
N ASN A 120 9.58 -28.18 -4.24
CA ASN A 120 10.32 -29.42 -4.39
C ASN A 120 9.81 -30.53 -3.46
N ASP A 121 9.07 -30.17 -2.41
CA ASP A 121 8.43 -31.15 -1.52
C ASP A 121 6.95 -31.33 -1.87
N PRO A 122 6.55 -32.45 -2.50
CA PRO A 122 5.16 -32.70 -2.85
C PRO A 122 4.25 -32.93 -1.62
N LYS A 123 4.83 -33.08 -0.43
CA LYS A 123 4.12 -33.22 0.85
C LYS A 123 4.08 -31.92 1.64
N ALA A 124 4.73 -30.86 1.15
CA ALA A 124 4.73 -29.58 1.83
C ALA A 124 3.30 -29.12 2.13
N THR A 125 3.14 -28.53 3.31
CA THR A 125 1.90 -27.88 3.72
C THR A 125 2.16 -26.37 3.76
N ASN A 126 1.57 -25.64 2.84
CA ASN A 126 1.71 -24.21 2.67
C ASN A 126 0.42 -23.64 2.05
N GLU A 127 0.36 -22.33 1.86
CA GLU A 127 -0.84 -21.66 1.33
C GLU A 127 -1.25 -22.16 -0.07
N THR A 128 -0.28 -22.51 -0.92
CA THR A 128 -0.54 -23.05 -2.26
C THR A 128 -1.20 -24.42 -2.20
N THR A 129 -0.70 -25.31 -1.35
CA THR A 129 -1.23 -26.67 -1.21
C THR A 129 -2.57 -26.69 -0.48
N ASP A 130 -2.78 -25.81 0.50
CA ASP A 130 -4.07 -25.64 1.17
C ASP A 130 -5.14 -25.12 0.19
N ALA A 131 -4.78 -24.19 -0.70
CA ALA A 131 -5.67 -23.74 -1.76
C ALA A 131 -6.04 -24.87 -2.73
N TYR A 132 -5.05 -25.64 -3.18
CA TYR A 132 -5.25 -26.78 -4.08
C TYR A 132 -6.22 -27.81 -3.49
N ASP A 133 -5.97 -28.26 -2.27
CA ASP A 133 -6.79 -29.26 -1.58
C ASP A 133 -8.21 -28.73 -1.31
N SER A 134 -8.34 -27.44 -0.99
CA SER A 134 -9.63 -26.79 -0.78
C SER A 134 -10.45 -26.71 -2.07
N ILE A 135 -9.84 -26.40 -3.21
CA ILE A 135 -10.49 -26.38 -4.52
C ILE A 135 -10.97 -27.80 -4.87
N ASP A 136 -10.13 -28.83 -4.69
CA ASP A 136 -10.49 -30.22 -4.94
C ASP A 136 -11.69 -30.68 -4.08
N TRP A 137 -11.72 -30.27 -2.80
CA TRP A 137 -12.85 -30.55 -1.92
C TRP A 137 -14.13 -29.82 -2.34
N LEU A 138 -14.03 -28.54 -2.66
CA LEU A 138 -15.17 -27.69 -3.06
C LEU A 138 -15.83 -28.19 -4.35
N LEU A 139 -15.04 -28.62 -5.34
CA LEU A 139 -15.55 -29.22 -6.58
C LEU A 139 -16.45 -30.42 -6.31
N LYS A 140 -16.09 -31.26 -5.35
CA LYS A 140 -16.80 -32.50 -5.01
C LYS A 140 -18.02 -32.27 -4.14
N ASN A 141 -18.00 -31.22 -3.29
CA ASN A 141 -18.97 -31.08 -2.20
C ASN A 141 -19.92 -29.88 -2.36
N VAL A 142 -19.64 -28.93 -3.22
CA VAL A 142 -20.55 -27.80 -3.49
C VAL A 142 -21.46 -28.18 -4.66
N PRO A 143 -22.78 -28.37 -4.43
CA PRO A 143 -23.69 -28.75 -5.52
C PRO A 143 -23.87 -27.60 -6.52
N ASN A 144 -24.18 -27.96 -7.77
CA ASN A 144 -24.44 -27.02 -8.84
C ASN A 144 -23.28 -26.00 -9.11
N ASN A 145 -22.03 -26.41 -8.87
CA ASN A 145 -20.88 -25.70 -9.43
C ASN A 145 -20.66 -26.15 -10.89
N ASN A 146 -20.07 -25.29 -11.72
CA ASN A 146 -19.80 -25.61 -13.14
C ASN A 146 -18.38 -26.16 -13.38
N GLY A 147 -17.58 -26.38 -12.33
CA GLY A 147 -16.20 -26.86 -12.41
C GLY A 147 -15.14 -25.78 -12.68
N ASN A 148 -15.51 -24.52 -12.84
CA ASN A 148 -14.58 -23.41 -13.02
C ASN A 148 -14.40 -22.62 -11.73
N PHE A 149 -13.13 -22.36 -11.39
CA PHE A 149 -12.73 -21.56 -10.24
C PHE A 149 -12.02 -20.28 -10.68
N GLY A 150 -12.34 -19.18 -10.01
CA GLY A 150 -11.53 -17.98 -9.96
C GLY A 150 -11.10 -17.70 -8.52
N MET A 151 -9.97 -17.03 -8.37
CA MET A 151 -9.54 -16.48 -7.08
C MET A 151 -9.29 -15.00 -7.19
N PHE A 152 -9.56 -14.26 -6.12
CA PHE A 152 -9.26 -12.84 -6.03
C PHE A 152 -9.06 -12.42 -4.58
N GLY A 153 -8.31 -11.36 -4.37
CA GLY A 153 -8.08 -10.82 -3.05
C GLY A 153 -7.15 -9.64 -3.06
N VAL A 154 -7.20 -8.84 -1.99
CA VAL A 154 -6.37 -7.66 -1.76
C VAL A 154 -5.41 -7.95 -0.62
N SER A 155 -4.16 -7.44 -0.70
CA SER A 155 -3.22 -7.54 0.41
C SER A 155 -2.84 -9.02 0.68
N TYR A 156 -2.91 -9.49 1.90
CA TYR A 156 -2.70 -10.90 2.23
C TYR A 156 -3.63 -11.84 1.45
N ASP A 157 -4.89 -11.46 1.22
CA ASP A 157 -5.81 -12.25 0.38
C ASP A 157 -5.31 -12.28 -1.08
N GLY A 158 -4.66 -11.20 -1.52
CA GLY A 158 -3.95 -11.10 -2.81
C GLY A 158 -2.73 -12.03 -2.84
N LEU A 159 -1.90 -12.03 -1.80
CA LEU A 159 -0.78 -12.95 -1.64
C LEU A 159 -1.23 -14.41 -1.77
N THR A 160 -2.26 -14.83 -1.02
CA THR A 160 -2.76 -16.21 -1.08
C THR A 160 -3.36 -16.56 -2.44
N THR A 161 -3.90 -15.58 -3.16
CA THR A 161 -4.37 -15.71 -4.55
C THR A 161 -3.19 -15.90 -5.50
N ALA A 162 -2.19 -15.02 -5.42
CA ALA A 162 -1.00 -15.04 -6.29
C ALA A 162 -0.14 -16.29 -6.12
N LEU A 163 0.01 -16.79 -4.89
CA LEU A 163 0.75 -18.03 -4.60
C LEU A 163 0.21 -19.25 -5.37
N THR A 164 -1.08 -19.24 -5.75
CA THR A 164 -1.65 -20.33 -6.57
C THR A 164 -1.08 -20.41 -7.98
N LEU A 165 -0.43 -19.34 -8.48
CA LEU A 165 0.29 -19.36 -9.76
C LEU A 165 1.47 -20.35 -9.77
N LEU A 166 2.07 -20.62 -8.60
CA LEU A 166 3.21 -21.52 -8.47
C LEU A 166 2.81 -23.00 -8.65
N HIS A 167 1.60 -23.37 -8.23
CA HIS A 167 1.08 -24.73 -8.38
C HIS A 167 -0.46 -24.71 -8.58
N PRO A 168 -0.94 -24.26 -9.76
CA PRO A 168 -2.35 -24.04 -9.95
C PRO A 168 -3.15 -25.35 -10.06
N HIS A 169 -4.31 -25.38 -9.41
CA HIS A 169 -5.26 -26.48 -9.61
C HIS A 169 -5.85 -26.44 -11.05
N PRO A 170 -6.09 -27.59 -11.73
CA PRO A 170 -6.62 -27.61 -13.10
C PRO A 170 -7.97 -26.90 -13.29
N ALA A 171 -8.77 -26.80 -12.23
CA ALA A 171 -10.05 -26.07 -12.25
C ALA A 171 -9.88 -24.55 -12.09
N LEU A 172 -8.72 -24.05 -11.67
CA LEU A 172 -8.44 -22.62 -11.55
C LEU A 172 -8.25 -22.03 -12.97
N LYS A 173 -9.17 -21.17 -13.38
CA LYS A 173 -9.25 -20.62 -14.74
C LYS A 173 -8.82 -19.17 -14.86
N ALA A 174 -8.88 -18.42 -13.76
CA ALA A 174 -8.45 -17.03 -13.70
C ALA A 174 -8.20 -16.61 -12.25
N ILE A 175 -7.29 -15.67 -12.04
CA ILE A 175 -7.09 -15.00 -10.77
C ILE A 175 -7.01 -13.49 -10.96
N SER A 176 -7.33 -12.74 -9.90
CA SER A 176 -7.01 -11.33 -9.77
C SER A 176 -6.33 -11.12 -8.43
N GLU A 177 -5.00 -11.06 -8.47
CA GLU A 177 -4.21 -10.67 -7.33
C GLU A 177 -4.15 -9.14 -7.26
N GLN A 178 -4.32 -8.59 -6.07
CA GLN A 178 -4.52 -7.16 -5.89
C GLN A 178 -3.71 -6.69 -4.69
N ALA A 179 -2.78 -5.75 -4.91
CA ALA A 179 -1.86 -5.27 -3.88
C ALA A 179 -1.25 -6.43 -3.08
N SER A 180 -0.61 -7.36 -3.77
CA SER A 180 -0.10 -8.60 -3.17
C SER A 180 1.37 -8.45 -2.80
N PRO A 181 1.77 -8.63 -1.52
CA PRO A 181 3.19 -8.64 -1.16
C PRO A 181 3.90 -9.86 -1.76
N VAL A 182 5.18 -9.71 -2.10
CA VAL A 182 5.98 -10.75 -2.79
C VAL A 182 7.35 -11.00 -2.18
N ASP A 183 7.95 -9.99 -1.56
CA ASP A 183 9.28 -10.04 -0.93
C ASP A 183 9.31 -9.03 0.21
N GLN A 184 9.01 -9.50 1.41
CA GLN A 184 8.80 -8.68 2.61
C GLN A 184 10.01 -7.80 2.95
N TRP A 185 11.22 -8.24 2.59
CA TRP A 185 12.43 -7.50 2.90
C TRP A 185 12.84 -6.51 1.81
N MET A 186 12.55 -6.81 0.53
CA MET A 186 13.07 -5.98 -0.56
C MET A 186 12.32 -4.65 -0.68
N ASN A 187 11.01 -4.69 -0.85
CA ASN A 187 10.20 -3.46 -0.95
C ASN A 187 8.70 -3.73 -0.77
N ASP A 188 8.34 -4.49 0.24
CA ASP A 188 6.96 -4.75 0.64
C ASP A 188 6.72 -4.39 2.11
N ASP A 189 6.07 -5.27 2.87
CA ASP A 189 5.52 -4.97 4.20
C ASP A 189 6.58 -4.57 5.24
N ASP A 190 7.71 -5.29 5.32
CA ASP A 190 8.63 -5.10 6.43
C ASP A 190 9.72 -4.07 6.14
N HIS A 191 10.28 -4.09 4.94
CA HIS A 191 11.37 -3.20 4.59
C HIS A 191 11.16 -2.56 3.22
N ARG A 192 11.81 -1.40 3.03
CA ARG A 192 12.00 -0.75 1.73
C ARG A 192 13.49 -0.57 1.48
N TYR A 193 14.04 -1.39 0.58
CA TYR A 193 15.47 -1.41 0.23
C TYR A 193 16.39 -1.36 1.46
N GLY A 194 16.07 -2.17 2.47
CA GLY A 194 16.82 -2.34 3.70
C GLY A 194 16.46 -1.39 4.84
N ALA A 195 15.56 -0.46 4.66
CA ALA A 195 15.02 0.39 5.71
C ALA A 195 13.74 -0.24 6.29
N LEU A 196 13.70 -0.49 7.61
CA LEU A 196 12.54 -1.11 8.27
C LEU A 196 11.33 -0.17 8.24
N ARG A 197 10.17 -0.70 7.91
CA ARG A 197 8.86 0.01 8.04
C ARG A 197 8.35 -0.08 9.48
N GLU A 198 8.99 0.65 10.40
CA GLU A 198 8.86 0.48 11.84
C GLU A 198 7.41 0.45 12.34
N SER A 199 6.63 1.48 12.03
CA SER A 199 5.27 1.57 12.55
C SER A 199 4.33 0.56 11.89
N TYR A 200 4.55 0.28 10.61
CA TYR A 200 3.70 -0.63 9.86
C TYR A 200 3.96 -2.09 10.28
N ASP A 201 5.19 -2.59 10.20
CA ASP A 201 5.54 -3.96 10.55
C ASP A 201 5.18 -4.29 12.01
N PHE A 202 5.54 -3.41 12.96
CA PHE A 202 5.21 -3.59 14.36
C PHE A 202 3.69 -3.72 14.59
N GLU A 203 2.91 -2.78 14.08
CA GLU A 203 1.45 -2.77 14.30
C GLU A 203 0.76 -3.93 13.57
N TYR A 204 1.25 -4.30 12.38
CA TYR A 204 0.70 -5.41 11.58
C TYR A 204 1.02 -6.78 12.21
N ALA A 205 2.24 -7.00 12.68
CA ALA A 205 2.61 -8.22 13.40
C ALA A 205 1.73 -8.44 14.66
N VAL A 206 1.43 -7.36 15.40
CA VAL A 206 0.49 -7.40 16.53
C VAL A 206 -0.94 -7.70 16.06
N LEU A 207 -1.39 -7.05 14.98
CA LEU A 207 -2.73 -7.24 14.42
C LEU A 207 -3.01 -8.73 14.15
N GLU A 208 -2.07 -9.43 13.54
CA GLU A 208 -2.27 -10.78 13.04
C GLU A 208 -1.90 -11.88 14.04
N GLN A 209 -0.93 -11.63 14.93
CA GLN A 209 -0.41 -12.71 15.76
C GLN A 209 -0.71 -12.59 17.27
N ALA A 210 -1.16 -11.43 17.76
CA ALA A 210 -1.42 -11.30 19.20
C ALA A 210 -2.63 -12.13 19.69
N ASP A 211 -3.60 -12.42 18.82
CA ASP A 211 -4.74 -13.26 19.15
C ASP A 211 -5.20 -14.09 17.94
N LYS A 212 -5.26 -15.41 18.09
CA LYS A 212 -5.72 -16.32 17.04
C LYS A 212 -7.14 -16.01 16.53
N ASN A 213 -8.03 -15.53 17.40
CA ASN A 213 -9.48 -15.47 17.14
C ASN A 213 -9.98 -14.08 16.76
N LYS A 214 -9.11 -13.09 16.70
CA LYS A 214 -9.47 -11.73 16.31
C LYS A 214 -8.25 -10.98 15.79
N ASN A 215 -8.49 -9.93 15.03
CA ASN A 215 -7.48 -8.95 14.67
C ASN A 215 -7.29 -7.99 15.86
N THR A 216 -6.06 -7.82 16.33
CA THR A 216 -5.75 -7.10 17.57
C THR A 216 -4.99 -5.81 17.25
N HIS A 217 -5.42 -4.69 17.82
CA HIS A 217 -4.69 -3.43 17.67
C HIS A 217 -3.80 -3.20 18.89
N PHE A 218 -2.61 -2.63 18.64
CA PHE A 218 -1.73 -2.21 19.73
C PHE A 218 -2.30 -0.96 20.41
N GLU A 219 -2.32 -0.95 21.74
CA GLU A 219 -2.85 0.15 22.56
C GLU A 219 -1.71 1.13 22.89
N PHE A 220 -1.66 2.24 22.15
CA PHE A 220 -0.68 3.29 22.41
C PHE A 220 -1.07 4.15 23.62
N GLU A 221 -0.10 4.51 24.48
CA GLU A 221 -0.32 5.39 25.63
C GLU A 221 -0.56 6.85 25.22
N THR A 222 -0.16 7.23 24.01
CA THR A 222 -0.33 8.60 23.48
C THR A 222 -0.99 8.56 22.12
N TYR A 223 -1.78 9.61 21.80
CA TYR A 223 -2.41 9.71 20.49
C TYR A 223 -1.41 9.95 19.36
N ASP A 224 -0.36 10.76 19.60
CA ASP A 224 0.69 11.05 18.63
C ASP A 224 1.74 9.94 18.62
N THR A 225 1.60 8.98 17.72
CA THR A 225 2.52 7.83 17.64
C THR A 225 3.93 8.24 17.23
N TYR A 226 4.13 9.37 16.53
CA TYR A 226 5.47 9.91 16.31
C TYR A 226 6.21 10.11 17.64
N GLN A 227 5.55 10.74 18.62
CA GLN A 227 6.16 10.96 19.92
C GLN A 227 6.36 9.65 20.68
N TRP A 228 5.40 8.74 20.59
CA TRP A 228 5.50 7.44 21.23
C TRP A 228 6.71 6.64 20.73
N TYR A 229 6.89 6.52 19.39
CA TYR A 229 8.05 5.84 18.81
C TYR A 229 9.37 6.56 19.12
N LEU A 230 9.36 7.88 19.17
CA LEU A 230 10.55 8.64 19.55
C LEU A 230 10.96 8.37 21.00
N ASP A 231 10.00 8.34 21.93
CA ASP A 231 10.20 8.07 23.35
C ASP A 231 10.49 6.57 23.63
N LEU A 232 10.04 5.68 22.78
CA LEU A 232 10.44 4.28 22.78
C LEU A 232 11.96 4.14 22.70
N GLY A 233 12.60 4.94 21.85
CA GLY A 233 14.05 4.93 21.64
C GLY A 233 14.51 3.83 20.68
N PRO A 234 15.51 3.01 21.04
CA PRO A 234 15.98 1.91 20.18
C PRO A 234 14.94 0.80 19.97
N LEU A 235 14.95 0.16 18.80
CA LEU A 235 14.03 -0.92 18.41
C LEU A 235 14.02 -2.09 19.41
N SER A 236 15.15 -2.38 20.08
CA SER A 236 15.23 -3.40 21.13
C SER A 236 14.23 -3.19 22.27
N ASN A 237 13.77 -1.96 22.48
CA ASN A 237 12.80 -1.63 23.52
C ASN A 237 11.38 -2.14 23.19
N ILE A 238 11.06 -2.46 21.96
CA ILE A 238 9.77 -3.06 21.58
C ILE A 238 9.57 -4.39 22.30
N ASN A 239 10.50 -5.33 22.16
CA ASN A 239 10.44 -6.59 22.90
C ASN A 239 10.67 -6.39 24.43
N ALA A 240 11.58 -5.53 24.82
CA ALA A 240 11.92 -5.37 26.24
C ALA A 240 10.77 -4.79 27.06
N LYS A 241 9.96 -3.88 26.51
CA LYS A 241 8.91 -3.14 27.24
C LYS A 241 7.50 -3.65 26.93
N TYR A 242 7.23 -4.14 25.71
CA TYR A 242 5.87 -4.35 25.23
C TYR A 242 5.59 -5.79 24.77
N LEU A 243 6.33 -6.35 23.81
CA LEU A 243 5.99 -7.64 23.22
C LEU A 243 6.53 -8.82 24.04
N HIS A 244 7.63 -8.66 24.76
CA HIS A 244 8.26 -9.71 25.59
C HIS A 244 8.50 -11.03 24.83
N GLY A 245 8.75 -10.96 23.51
CA GLY A 245 8.94 -12.12 22.64
C GLY A 245 7.66 -12.88 22.29
N SER A 246 6.47 -12.30 22.55
CA SER A 246 5.18 -12.99 22.34
C SER A 246 4.72 -13.02 20.88
N ILE A 247 5.29 -12.19 19.99
CA ILE A 247 4.94 -12.11 18.58
C ILE A 247 6.02 -12.79 17.73
N PRO A 248 5.76 -14.00 17.19
CA PRO A 248 6.78 -14.79 16.49
C PRO A 248 7.37 -14.07 15.27
N TYR A 249 6.54 -13.39 14.49
CA TYR A 249 7.00 -12.70 13.28
C TYR A 249 7.97 -11.57 13.61
N TRP A 250 7.61 -10.69 14.56
CA TRP A 250 8.52 -9.65 15.05
C TRP A 250 9.86 -10.22 15.56
N ASN A 251 9.82 -11.38 16.23
CA ASN A 251 11.07 -12.02 16.67
C ASN A 251 11.91 -12.45 15.48
N SER A 252 11.30 -13.02 14.43
CA SER A 252 12.00 -13.40 13.19
C SER A 252 12.61 -12.18 12.49
N THR A 253 11.89 -11.06 12.40
CA THR A 253 12.40 -9.81 11.83
C THR A 253 13.64 -9.31 12.60
N VAL A 254 13.61 -9.38 13.93
CA VAL A 254 14.76 -9.01 14.78
C VAL A 254 15.97 -9.97 14.62
N GLU A 255 15.71 -11.28 14.43
CA GLU A 255 16.72 -12.31 14.26
C GLU A 255 17.39 -12.28 12.88
N HIS A 256 16.68 -11.77 11.86
CA HIS A 256 17.11 -11.72 10.46
C HIS A 256 17.19 -10.27 9.93
N PRO A 257 18.14 -9.44 10.44
CA PRO A 257 18.20 -8.01 10.07
C PRO A 257 18.63 -7.75 8.62
N ASP A 258 19.31 -8.72 7.98
CA ASP A 258 19.85 -8.64 6.63
C ASP A 258 19.06 -9.57 5.70
N TYR A 259 19.17 -9.38 4.37
CA TYR A 259 18.51 -10.21 3.37
C TYR A 259 19.16 -11.60 3.28
N ASP A 260 18.96 -12.41 4.31
CA ASP A 260 19.51 -13.75 4.43
C ASP A 260 18.59 -14.84 3.83
N GLU A 261 18.91 -16.11 4.10
CA GLU A 261 18.14 -17.25 3.59
C GLU A 261 16.70 -17.31 4.13
N PHE A 262 16.40 -16.68 5.27
CA PHE A 262 15.04 -16.59 5.78
C PHE A 262 14.18 -15.77 4.82
N TRP A 263 14.56 -14.52 4.52
CA TRP A 263 13.84 -13.62 3.63
C TRP A 263 13.80 -14.11 2.17
N LYS A 264 14.92 -14.69 1.69
CA LYS A 264 14.97 -15.25 0.33
C LYS A 264 13.99 -16.38 0.11
N LYS A 265 13.68 -17.17 1.14
CA LYS A 265 12.66 -18.22 1.06
C LYS A 265 11.25 -17.64 1.04
N GLU A 266 11.02 -16.52 1.72
CA GLU A 266 9.74 -15.82 1.72
C GLU A 266 9.50 -15.04 0.42
N ALA A 267 10.55 -14.62 -0.27
CA ALA A 267 10.50 -13.96 -1.57
C ALA A 267 10.01 -14.91 -2.67
N TRP A 268 8.76 -15.32 -2.58
CA TRP A 268 8.15 -16.34 -3.44
C TRP A 268 8.11 -15.96 -4.92
N VAL A 269 8.10 -14.67 -5.23
CA VAL A 269 8.09 -14.16 -6.61
C VAL A 269 9.30 -14.64 -7.42
N ASN A 270 10.42 -14.91 -6.77
CA ASN A 270 11.62 -15.46 -7.42
C ASN A 270 11.42 -16.87 -7.99
N GLN A 271 10.31 -17.54 -7.65
CA GLN A 271 9.91 -18.84 -8.19
C GLN A 271 8.89 -18.72 -9.35
N LEU A 272 8.40 -17.50 -9.62
CA LEU A 272 7.41 -17.24 -10.67
C LEU A 272 8.12 -16.86 -11.97
N HIS A 273 8.02 -17.70 -13.00
CA HIS A 273 8.68 -17.49 -14.29
C HIS A 273 7.73 -17.62 -15.49
N ALA A 274 6.44 -17.74 -15.27
CA ALA A 274 5.48 -17.93 -16.35
C ALA A 274 4.07 -17.58 -15.93
N SER A 275 3.29 -17.08 -16.87
CA SER A 275 1.84 -16.94 -16.70
C SER A 275 1.16 -18.30 -16.99
N THR A 276 0.88 -19.05 -15.95
CA THR A 276 0.26 -20.39 -16.05
C THR A 276 -1.27 -20.34 -16.04
N VAL A 277 -1.84 -19.32 -15.38
CA VAL A 277 -3.28 -19.03 -15.27
C VAL A 277 -3.47 -17.56 -15.65
N PRO A 278 -4.55 -17.20 -16.37
CA PRO A 278 -4.89 -15.80 -16.60
C PRO A 278 -4.89 -15.00 -15.30
N ASN A 279 -4.08 -13.94 -15.25
CA ASN A 279 -3.87 -13.13 -14.06
C ASN A 279 -4.16 -11.66 -14.35
N LEU A 280 -4.99 -11.04 -13.51
CA LEU A 280 -5.25 -9.61 -13.47
C LEU A 280 -4.54 -9.03 -12.23
N ASN A 281 -3.34 -8.47 -12.44
CA ASN A 281 -2.59 -7.78 -11.39
C ASN A 281 -3.22 -6.42 -11.16
N VAL A 282 -3.45 -6.03 -9.90
CA VAL A 282 -4.05 -4.73 -9.55
C VAL A 282 -3.19 -3.99 -8.54
N ALA A 283 -2.84 -2.73 -8.85
CA ALA A 283 -2.05 -1.86 -8.00
C ALA A 283 -2.70 -0.48 -7.80
N GLY A 284 -2.49 0.11 -6.64
CA GLY A 284 -2.73 1.53 -6.41
C GLY A 284 -1.45 2.35 -6.63
N PHE A 285 -1.53 3.48 -7.32
CA PHE A 285 -0.37 4.36 -7.45
C PHE A 285 0.02 5.02 -6.12
N TRP A 286 -0.93 5.21 -5.23
CA TRP A 286 -0.74 5.72 -3.86
C TRP A 286 -1.12 4.66 -2.82
N ASP A 287 -0.82 3.40 -3.15
CA ASP A 287 -0.95 2.30 -2.20
C ASP A 287 0.18 2.39 -1.17
N GLN A 288 -0.21 2.72 0.06
CA GLN A 288 0.72 2.94 1.15
C GLN A 288 1.22 1.63 1.79
N GLU A 289 0.65 0.48 1.40
CA GLU A 289 1.01 -0.85 1.92
C GLU A 289 1.82 -1.64 0.89
N ASP A 290 1.19 -2.12 -0.19
CA ASP A 290 1.79 -3.05 -1.15
C ASP A 290 1.82 -2.51 -2.60
N PRO A 291 2.46 -1.38 -2.85
CA PRO A 291 2.47 -0.77 -4.19
C PRO A 291 3.41 -1.47 -5.17
N TRP A 292 4.38 -2.25 -4.67
CA TRP A 292 5.48 -2.82 -5.45
C TRP A 292 5.19 -4.24 -5.94
N GLY A 293 4.59 -5.07 -5.10
CA GLY A 293 4.40 -6.50 -5.34
C GLY A 293 3.66 -6.83 -6.65
N PRO A 294 2.48 -6.23 -6.97
CA PRO A 294 1.77 -6.53 -8.21
C PRO A 294 2.59 -6.27 -9.48
N TRP A 295 3.44 -5.23 -9.46
CA TRP A 295 4.35 -4.95 -10.57
C TRP A 295 5.45 -6.01 -10.72
N GLN A 296 5.91 -6.60 -9.61
CA GLN A 296 6.88 -7.70 -9.66
C GLN A 296 6.22 -8.99 -10.16
N ILE A 297 5.02 -9.31 -9.68
CA ILE A 297 4.25 -10.46 -10.19
C ILE A 297 4.04 -10.32 -11.70
N PHE A 298 3.60 -9.14 -12.14
CA PHE A 298 3.40 -8.85 -13.55
C PHE A 298 4.68 -9.07 -14.36
N ARG A 299 5.84 -8.55 -13.93
CA ARG A 299 7.11 -8.68 -14.65
C ARG A 299 7.61 -10.12 -14.72
N HIS A 300 7.58 -10.86 -13.61
CA HIS A 300 8.03 -12.25 -13.57
C HIS A 300 7.11 -13.18 -14.38
N ALA A 301 5.80 -12.98 -14.32
CA ALA A 301 4.86 -13.74 -15.12
C ALA A 301 5.01 -13.46 -16.63
N GLU A 302 5.40 -12.22 -17.01
CA GLU A 302 5.61 -11.80 -18.39
C GLU A 302 6.86 -12.44 -19.03
N GLU A 303 7.83 -12.92 -18.24
CA GLU A 303 9.04 -13.59 -18.76
C GLU A 303 8.68 -14.74 -19.72
N ASN A 304 7.56 -15.41 -19.48
CA ASN A 304 7.07 -16.50 -20.34
C ASN A 304 5.54 -16.52 -20.40
N ASP A 305 4.95 -15.54 -21.09
CA ASP A 305 3.50 -15.47 -21.35
C ASP A 305 3.15 -15.52 -22.85
N PRO A 306 3.38 -16.65 -23.54
CA PRO A 306 3.09 -16.77 -24.97
C PRO A 306 1.60 -16.67 -25.33
N LYS A 307 0.72 -16.73 -24.33
CA LYS A 307 -0.74 -16.64 -24.50
C LYS A 307 -1.31 -15.27 -24.24
N HIS A 308 -0.48 -14.32 -23.77
CA HIS A 308 -0.93 -12.99 -23.35
C HIS A 308 -2.08 -13.05 -22.33
N ASN A 309 -1.85 -13.76 -21.23
CA ASN A 309 -2.80 -13.97 -20.15
C ASN A 309 -2.46 -13.18 -18.89
N ASN A 310 -1.41 -12.37 -18.93
CA ASN A 310 -0.93 -11.57 -17.84
C ASN A 310 -1.28 -10.10 -18.09
N PHE A 311 -2.12 -9.53 -17.21
CA PHE A 311 -2.66 -8.18 -17.38
C PHE A 311 -2.34 -7.34 -16.16
N MET A 312 -2.06 -6.04 -16.35
CA MET A 312 -1.80 -5.09 -15.30
C MET A 312 -2.85 -4.00 -15.27
N VAL A 313 -3.39 -3.71 -14.11
CA VAL A 313 -4.26 -2.55 -13.88
C VAL A 313 -3.71 -1.71 -12.75
N ALA A 314 -3.54 -0.40 -12.97
CA ALA A 314 -3.15 0.52 -11.93
C ALA A 314 -4.05 1.75 -11.92
N GLY A 315 -4.54 2.10 -10.74
CA GLY A 315 -5.42 3.24 -10.55
C GLY A 315 -4.91 4.22 -9.51
N PRO A 316 -5.59 5.36 -9.36
CA PRO A 316 -5.21 6.43 -8.45
C PRO A 316 -5.69 6.12 -7.02
N TRP A 317 -5.33 4.97 -6.51
CA TRP A 317 -5.90 4.36 -5.32
C TRP A 317 -4.91 4.26 -4.17
N TYR A 318 -5.43 4.38 -2.94
CA TYR A 318 -4.79 3.84 -1.74
C TYR A 318 -5.07 2.34 -1.65
N HIS A 319 -4.45 1.65 -0.68
CA HIS A 319 -4.57 0.20 -0.46
C HIS A 319 -6.03 -0.28 -0.39
N GLY A 320 -6.46 -1.06 -1.39
CA GLY A 320 -7.82 -1.61 -1.46
C GLY A 320 -8.93 -0.62 -1.85
N GLU A 321 -8.64 0.61 -2.25
CA GLU A 321 -9.67 1.61 -2.59
C GLU A 321 -10.56 1.17 -3.75
N TRP A 322 -10.08 0.37 -4.68
CA TRP A 322 -10.88 -0.20 -5.75
C TRP A 322 -12.04 -1.09 -5.29
N TRP A 323 -12.07 -1.46 -4.01
CA TRP A 323 -13.23 -2.08 -3.35
C TRP A 323 -14.16 -1.07 -2.69
N SER A 324 -13.87 0.24 -2.74
CA SER A 324 -14.77 1.29 -2.27
C SER A 324 -15.98 1.45 -3.21
N PRO A 325 -17.08 2.09 -2.78
CA PRO A 325 -18.24 2.26 -3.64
C PRO A 325 -17.96 3.04 -4.92
N LYS A 326 -17.07 4.04 -4.89
CA LYS A 326 -16.85 5.00 -5.98
C LYS A 326 -15.39 5.15 -6.39
N GLY A 327 -14.49 5.59 -5.48
CA GLY A 327 -13.15 6.02 -5.81
C GLY A 327 -13.17 7.27 -6.71
N ASP A 328 -13.93 8.29 -6.33
CA ASP A 328 -14.09 9.54 -7.08
C ASP A 328 -13.04 10.60 -6.70
N SER A 329 -12.26 10.32 -5.69
CA SER A 329 -11.15 11.16 -5.19
C SER A 329 -10.24 10.35 -4.28
N ILE A 330 -8.97 10.76 -4.14
CA ILE A 330 -8.07 10.31 -3.09
C ILE A 330 -7.63 11.51 -2.24
N GLY A 331 -7.89 11.46 -0.93
CA GLY A 331 -7.69 12.63 -0.08
C GLY A 331 -8.43 13.86 -0.63
N LEU A 332 -7.69 14.90 -0.99
CA LEU A 332 -8.25 16.14 -1.58
C LEU A 332 -8.21 16.13 -3.12
N ILE A 333 -7.64 15.14 -3.76
CA ILE A 333 -7.43 15.10 -5.20
C ILE A 333 -8.65 14.47 -5.88
N PRO A 334 -9.48 15.24 -6.63
CA PRO A 334 -10.64 14.73 -7.34
C PRO A 334 -10.26 14.15 -8.70
N PHE A 335 -11.04 13.20 -9.21
CA PHE A 335 -10.81 12.56 -10.51
C PHE A 335 -11.77 13.04 -11.62
N SER A 336 -12.14 14.32 -11.61
CA SER A 336 -12.88 14.98 -12.70
C SER A 336 -14.20 14.29 -13.08
N GLY A 337 -14.89 13.68 -12.10
CA GLY A 337 -16.17 13.00 -12.28
C GLY A 337 -16.09 11.50 -12.57
N HIS A 338 -14.87 10.94 -12.66
CA HIS A 338 -14.67 9.50 -12.69
C HIS A 338 -14.96 8.88 -11.32
N GLU A 339 -15.58 7.72 -11.30
CA GLU A 339 -15.71 6.84 -10.15
C GLU A 339 -14.79 5.61 -10.37
N THR A 340 -13.48 5.85 -10.22
CA THR A 340 -12.42 4.94 -10.70
C THR A 340 -12.51 3.53 -10.13
N ALA A 341 -12.91 3.38 -8.87
CA ALA A 341 -13.10 2.07 -8.25
C ALA A 341 -14.31 1.32 -8.85
N ARG A 342 -15.42 2.02 -9.08
CA ARG A 342 -16.59 1.42 -9.74
C ARG A 342 -16.29 1.09 -11.20
N GLU A 343 -15.65 2.02 -11.92
CA GLU A 343 -15.26 1.83 -13.32
C GLU A 343 -14.34 0.61 -13.49
N PHE A 344 -13.39 0.41 -12.60
CA PHE A 344 -12.55 -0.79 -12.57
C PHE A 344 -13.40 -2.07 -12.44
N ARG A 345 -14.30 -2.13 -11.44
CA ARG A 345 -15.11 -3.33 -11.21
C ARG A 345 -16.10 -3.61 -12.35
N GLU A 346 -16.75 -2.56 -12.88
CA GLU A 346 -17.74 -2.69 -13.96
C GLU A 346 -17.11 -3.01 -15.32
N ASN A 347 -15.97 -2.37 -15.65
CA ASN A 347 -15.42 -2.39 -17.00
C ASN A 347 -14.19 -3.30 -17.16
N ILE A 348 -13.57 -3.74 -16.06
CA ILE A 348 -12.33 -4.53 -16.11
C ILE A 348 -12.50 -5.84 -15.33
N GLU A 349 -12.70 -5.79 -14.00
CA GLU A 349 -12.70 -6.99 -13.15
C GLU A 349 -13.85 -7.95 -13.47
N ALA A 350 -15.10 -7.47 -13.49
CA ALA A 350 -16.24 -8.33 -13.79
C ALA A 350 -16.20 -8.87 -15.23
N PRO A 351 -15.89 -8.10 -16.30
CA PRO A 351 -15.66 -8.62 -17.63
C PRO A 351 -14.54 -9.68 -17.72
N PHE A 352 -13.43 -9.48 -16.99
CA PHE A 352 -12.32 -10.45 -16.94
C PHE A 352 -12.79 -11.80 -16.41
N PHE A 353 -13.42 -11.84 -15.24
CA PHE A 353 -13.93 -13.10 -14.69
C PHE A 353 -15.07 -13.68 -15.51
N ARG A 354 -15.95 -12.85 -16.07
CA ARG A 354 -17.04 -13.30 -16.97
C ARG A 354 -16.49 -14.04 -18.17
N PHE A 355 -15.42 -13.53 -18.80
CA PHE A 355 -14.79 -14.19 -19.93
C PHE A 355 -14.21 -15.56 -19.55
N TYR A 356 -13.37 -15.61 -18.52
CA TYR A 356 -12.65 -16.83 -18.19
C TYR A 356 -13.49 -17.88 -17.44
N LEU A 357 -14.51 -17.48 -16.69
CA LEU A 357 -15.29 -18.41 -15.86
C LEU A 357 -16.65 -18.77 -16.45
N HIS A 358 -17.27 -17.86 -17.21
CA HIS A 358 -18.54 -18.10 -17.88
C HIS A 358 -18.40 -18.30 -19.40
N GLY A 359 -17.24 -18.02 -19.99
CA GLY A 359 -17.03 -18.06 -21.43
C GLY A 359 -17.84 -17.03 -22.20
N LYS A 360 -18.10 -15.85 -21.62
CA LYS A 360 -18.92 -14.78 -22.18
C LYS A 360 -18.15 -13.47 -22.27
N GLY A 361 -18.38 -12.69 -23.33
CA GLY A 361 -17.67 -11.44 -23.59
C GLY A 361 -16.32 -11.67 -24.25
N ASP A 362 -15.45 -10.67 -24.19
CA ASP A 362 -14.18 -10.64 -24.89
C ASP A 362 -13.00 -10.68 -23.92
N LYS A 363 -11.91 -11.30 -24.35
CA LYS A 363 -10.62 -11.23 -23.66
C LYS A 363 -10.08 -9.79 -23.71
N PRO A 364 -9.44 -9.26 -22.65
CA PRO A 364 -8.77 -7.97 -22.73
C PRO A 364 -7.79 -7.90 -23.92
N ALA A 365 -7.88 -6.83 -24.71
CA ALA A 365 -7.03 -6.60 -25.89
C ALA A 365 -5.75 -5.80 -25.56
N TRP A 366 -5.57 -5.41 -24.31
CA TRP A 366 -4.46 -4.63 -23.77
C TRP A 366 -3.64 -5.48 -22.79
N GLN A 367 -2.40 -5.10 -22.56
CA GLN A 367 -1.55 -5.69 -21.53
C GLN A 367 -1.60 -4.90 -20.21
N ALA A 368 -1.67 -3.57 -20.31
CA ALA A 368 -1.84 -2.71 -19.15
C ALA A 368 -2.98 -1.71 -19.35
N SER A 369 -3.72 -1.44 -18.28
CA SER A 369 -4.74 -0.39 -18.21
C SER A 369 -4.48 0.46 -16.97
N THR A 370 -4.22 1.76 -17.14
CA THR A 370 -3.90 2.65 -16.05
C THR A 370 -4.80 3.88 -16.05
N PHE A 371 -5.06 4.42 -14.85
CA PHE A 371 -5.67 5.73 -14.74
C PHE A 371 -4.56 6.78 -14.70
N GLN A 372 -4.38 7.50 -15.80
CA GLN A 372 -3.39 8.56 -15.92
C GLN A 372 -3.82 9.75 -15.06
N SER A 373 -3.16 9.96 -13.94
CA SER A 373 -3.40 11.09 -13.05
C SER A 373 -2.95 12.41 -13.68
N GLY A 374 -3.47 13.54 -13.24
CA GLY A 374 -3.28 14.85 -13.88
C GLY A 374 -4.25 15.06 -15.03
N SER A 375 -4.21 14.23 -16.08
CA SER A 375 -5.20 14.23 -17.16
C SER A 375 -6.53 13.59 -16.75
N ASN A 376 -6.54 12.79 -15.68
CA ASN A 376 -7.68 12.05 -15.15
C ASN A 376 -8.41 11.24 -16.23
N THR A 377 -7.68 10.32 -16.87
CA THR A 377 -8.20 9.53 -17.99
C THR A 377 -7.68 8.09 -17.94
N TRP A 378 -8.55 7.11 -18.14
CA TRP A 378 -8.12 5.72 -18.35
C TRP A 378 -7.37 5.58 -19.68
N ARG A 379 -6.21 4.94 -19.62
CA ARG A 379 -5.36 4.61 -20.76
C ARG A 379 -5.16 3.10 -20.85
N THR A 380 -4.99 2.61 -22.06
CA THR A 380 -4.65 1.19 -22.30
C THR A 380 -3.39 1.11 -23.15
N TYR A 381 -2.55 0.14 -22.83
CA TYR A 381 -1.24 -0.04 -23.45
C TYR A 381 -1.08 -1.49 -23.92
N ALA A 382 -0.48 -1.66 -25.10
CA ALA A 382 -0.16 -2.98 -25.65
C ALA A 382 1.06 -3.62 -24.96
N ALA A 383 1.85 -2.83 -24.24
CA ALA A 383 2.99 -3.25 -23.44
C ALA A 383 3.25 -2.23 -22.34
N TRP A 384 3.80 -2.66 -21.20
CA TRP A 384 4.21 -1.78 -20.12
C TRP A 384 5.73 -1.91 -19.83
N PRO A 385 6.50 -0.79 -19.75
CA PRO A 385 6.06 0.56 -20.13
C PRO A 385 5.77 0.67 -21.64
N PRO A 386 5.01 1.69 -22.10
CA PRO A 386 4.78 1.89 -23.53
C PRO A 386 6.10 2.16 -24.28
N LYS A 387 6.17 1.73 -25.54
CA LYS A 387 7.39 1.87 -26.36
C LYS A 387 7.79 3.33 -26.63
N GLU A 388 6.85 4.23 -26.53
CA GLU A 388 7.02 5.68 -26.67
C GLU A 388 7.69 6.31 -25.45
N SER A 389 7.59 5.66 -24.29
CA SER A 389 8.23 6.11 -23.05
C SER A 389 9.75 6.07 -23.18
N LYS A 390 10.41 7.18 -22.88
CA LYS A 390 11.87 7.32 -22.98
C LYS A 390 12.46 7.77 -21.64
N PRO A 391 13.46 7.05 -21.11
CA PRO A 391 14.20 7.51 -19.95
C PRO A 391 14.83 8.90 -20.23
N THR A 392 14.47 9.88 -19.41
CA THR A 392 14.92 11.27 -19.56
C THR A 392 15.38 11.79 -18.21
N ASN A 393 16.62 12.31 -18.15
CA ASN A 393 17.20 12.80 -16.90
C ASN A 393 16.70 14.20 -16.57
N LEU A 394 16.23 14.39 -15.34
CA LEU A 394 15.93 15.67 -14.73
C LEU A 394 16.98 15.95 -13.66
N TYR A 395 17.91 16.88 -13.93
CA TYR A 395 19.09 17.12 -13.12
C TYR A 395 18.83 18.09 -11.97
N PHE A 396 19.51 17.85 -10.85
CA PHE A 396 19.55 18.74 -9.69
C PHE A 396 20.68 19.74 -9.83
N HIS A 397 20.41 20.98 -9.45
CA HIS A 397 21.41 22.05 -9.44
C HIS A 397 21.63 22.55 -8.00
N ALA A 398 22.85 22.95 -7.68
CA ALA A 398 23.23 23.35 -6.32
C ALA A 398 22.54 24.62 -5.83
N ASP A 399 21.89 25.36 -6.70
CA ASP A 399 21.05 26.52 -6.38
C ASP A 399 19.59 26.14 -6.01
N GLY A 400 19.28 24.83 -5.96
CA GLY A 400 17.94 24.32 -5.63
C GLY A 400 17.00 24.23 -6.83
N THR A 401 17.50 24.41 -8.06
CA THR A 401 16.67 24.28 -9.26
C THR A 401 16.72 22.88 -9.88
N LEU A 402 15.69 22.55 -10.65
CA LEU A 402 15.61 21.34 -11.50
C LEU A 402 15.58 21.72 -12.97
N SER A 403 16.32 21.01 -13.80
CA SER A 403 16.21 21.19 -15.25
C SER A 403 16.61 19.93 -16.03
N PHE A 404 16.13 19.82 -17.29
CA PHE A 404 16.55 18.77 -18.21
C PHE A 404 17.96 19.01 -18.81
N LYS A 405 18.60 20.14 -18.49
CA LYS A 405 19.97 20.42 -18.88
C LYS A 405 20.92 19.96 -17.79
N PRO A 406 21.99 19.22 -18.13
CA PRO A 406 22.98 18.81 -17.14
C PRO A 406 23.69 20.03 -16.52
N PRO A 407 24.27 19.88 -15.31
CA PRO A 407 25.10 20.93 -14.70
C PRO A 407 26.26 21.36 -15.59
N ASP A 408 26.59 22.66 -15.54
CA ASP A 408 27.68 23.24 -16.37
C ASP A 408 29.06 22.81 -15.84
N ALA A 409 29.90 22.28 -16.73
CA ALA A 409 31.27 21.85 -16.41
C ALA A 409 32.20 23.01 -16.00
N HIS A 410 31.84 24.26 -16.31
CA HIS A 410 32.63 25.46 -16.01
C HIS A 410 32.15 26.21 -14.76
N ASN A 411 31.13 25.73 -14.09
CA ASN A 411 30.68 26.35 -12.85
C ASN A 411 31.67 26.01 -11.72
N THR A 412 32.29 27.02 -11.15
CA THR A 412 33.23 26.90 -10.01
C THR A 412 32.55 27.22 -8.68
N ALA A 413 31.24 27.41 -8.65
CA ALA A 413 30.46 27.62 -7.44
C ALA A 413 30.33 26.32 -6.64
N LYS A 414 29.69 26.38 -5.49
CA LYS A 414 29.38 25.20 -4.69
C LYS A 414 28.55 24.18 -5.51
N ASP A 415 29.12 23.01 -5.76
CA ASP A 415 28.54 21.98 -6.63
C ASP A 415 27.70 20.93 -5.87
N PHE A 416 27.24 21.27 -4.67
CA PHE A 416 26.45 20.37 -3.83
C PHE A 416 25.48 21.14 -2.95
N SER A 417 24.43 20.48 -2.50
CA SER A 417 23.55 20.91 -1.42
C SER A 417 23.76 20.01 -0.20
N GLU A 418 23.63 20.56 1.01
CA GLU A 418 23.86 19.80 2.24
C GLU A 418 22.90 20.20 3.37
N TYR A 419 22.65 19.26 4.27
CA TYR A 419 21.84 19.45 5.48
C TYR A 419 22.36 18.57 6.61
N VAL A 420 21.93 18.86 7.84
CA VAL A 420 22.19 18.00 8.98
C VAL A 420 20.94 17.17 9.26
N SER A 421 21.09 15.86 9.26
CA SER A 421 20.06 14.93 9.71
C SER A 421 20.33 14.57 11.17
N ASP A 422 19.33 14.75 12.04
CA ASP A 422 19.40 14.43 13.46
C ASP A 422 18.36 13.37 13.83
N PRO A 423 18.78 12.16 14.19
CA PRO A 423 17.86 11.11 14.63
C PRO A 423 17.05 11.44 15.88
N ALA A 424 17.43 12.48 16.64
CA ALA A 424 16.65 12.95 17.79
C ALA A 424 15.46 13.87 17.37
N ASN A 425 15.47 14.38 16.14
CA ASN A 425 14.39 15.22 15.59
C ASN A 425 14.06 14.79 14.15
N PRO A 426 13.63 13.54 13.92
CA PRO A 426 13.43 13.00 12.58
C PRO A 426 12.31 13.73 11.84
N VAL A 427 12.39 13.77 10.51
CA VAL A 427 11.33 14.31 9.65
C VAL A 427 10.11 13.38 9.74
N PRO A 428 8.93 13.89 10.13
CA PRO A 428 7.73 13.08 10.17
C PRO A 428 7.28 12.68 8.76
N TYR A 429 6.74 11.46 8.59
CA TYR A 429 6.27 11.01 7.29
C TYR A 429 4.95 11.65 6.86
N ARG A 430 4.17 12.14 7.83
CA ARG A 430 2.93 12.93 7.63
C ARG A 430 2.79 13.97 8.75
N GLN A 431 1.86 14.88 8.56
CA GLN A 431 1.62 15.95 9.53
C GLN A 431 1.26 15.40 10.91
N ARG A 432 1.89 15.94 11.95
CA ARG A 432 1.59 15.61 13.35
C ARG A 432 0.33 16.34 13.85
N PRO A 433 -0.44 15.76 14.80
CA PRO A 433 -0.20 14.45 15.46
C PRO A 433 -0.46 13.27 14.52
N ILE A 434 0.34 12.20 14.67
CA ILE A 434 0.22 10.99 13.87
C ILE A 434 -0.61 9.96 14.64
N SER A 435 -1.76 9.54 14.06
CA SER A 435 -2.59 8.47 14.59
C SER A 435 -1.94 7.09 14.36
N PRO A 436 -2.32 6.03 15.10
CA PRO A 436 -1.87 4.67 14.80
C PRO A 436 -2.12 4.25 13.36
N THR A 437 -1.32 3.31 12.85
CA THR A 437 -1.52 2.69 11.54
C THR A 437 -2.86 1.95 11.50
N TYR A 438 -3.18 1.19 12.54
CA TYR A 438 -4.42 0.43 12.68
C TYR A 438 -5.20 0.78 13.95
N PRO A 439 -6.55 0.94 13.86
CA PRO A 439 -7.42 1.09 12.68
C PRO A 439 -7.42 2.56 12.24
N ALA A 440 -6.82 2.90 11.14
CA ALA A 440 -6.59 4.30 10.84
C ALA A 440 -7.27 4.83 9.57
N GLY A 441 -7.92 5.98 9.68
CA GLY A 441 -8.44 6.75 8.56
C GLY A 441 -7.34 7.48 7.77
N ASP A 442 -6.44 8.17 8.47
CA ASP A 442 -5.38 9.00 7.87
C ASP A 442 -4.27 8.18 7.22
N TRP A 443 -4.08 6.95 7.64
CA TRP A 443 -3.13 6.01 7.04
C TRP A 443 -3.39 5.79 5.55
N ARG A 444 -4.65 5.78 5.14
CA ARG A 444 -5.03 5.49 3.76
C ARG A 444 -4.63 6.56 2.75
N THR A 445 -4.44 7.81 3.18
CA THR A 445 -4.26 8.95 2.26
C THR A 445 -3.00 9.75 2.51
N TRP A 446 -2.09 9.27 3.37
CA TRP A 446 -0.88 10.02 3.68
C TRP A 446 0.08 10.18 2.48
N GLU A 447 0.06 9.24 1.54
CA GLU A 447 0.89 9.32 0.33
C GLU A 447 0.48 10.45 -0.64
N VAL A 448 -0.74 10.96 -0.50
CA VAL A 448 -1.21 12.14 -1.24
C VAL A 448 -1.26 13.41 -0.37
N ALA A 449 -0.74 13.36 0.86
CA ALA A 449 -0.74 14.52 1.75
C ALA A 449 0.18 15.63 1.23
N ASP A 450 -0.30 16.88 1.34
CA ASP A 450 0.43 18.09 0.98
C ASP A 450 1.79 18.17 1.68
N GLN A 451 2.88 18.23 0.92
CA GLN A 451 4.25 18.18 1.45
C GLN A 451 4.75 19.51 2.00
N ARG A 452 3.97 20.58 1.92
CA ARG A 452 4.32 21.88 2.53
C ARG A 452 4.60 21.82 4.04
N PHE A 453 4.12 20.76 4.73
CA PHE A 453 4.40 20.56 6.16
C PHE A 453 5.88 20.23 6.46
N VAL A 454 6.64 19.79 5.45
CA VAL A 454 8.08 19.52 5.56
C VAL A 454 8.92 20.36 4.63
N ASP A 455 8.32 21.03 3.65
CA ASP A 455 9.07 21.95 2.80
C ASP A 455 9.72 23.07 3.63
N HIS A 456 10.89 23.51 3.22
CA HIS A 456 11.71 24.49 3.92
C HIS A 456 12.19 24.10 5.34
N ARG A 457 12.03 22.85 5.77
CA ARG A 457 12.73 22.36 6.97
C ARG A 457 14.24 22.36 6.70
N PRO A 458 15.09 22.67 7.71
CA PRO A 458 16.54 22.70 7.54
C PRO A 458 17.18 21.33 7.26
N ASP A 459 16.43 20.25 7.47
CA ASP A 459 16.82 18.85 7.27
C ASP A 459 16.12 18.20 6.04
N VAL A 460 15.54 19.02 5.17
CA VAL A 460 14.94 18.62 3.89
C VAL A 460 15.49 19.50 2.78
N LEU A 461 16.04 18.92 1.70
CA LEU A 461 16.37 19.64 0.48
C LEU A 461 15.20 19.60 -0.48
N SER A 462 14.84 20.77 -1.02
CA SER A 462 13.84 20.89 -2.07
C SER A 462 14.50 21.45 -3.34
N PHE A 463 14.36 20.72 -4.45
CA PHE A 463 14.77 21.16 -5.79
C PHE A 463 13.52 21.38 -6.63
N VAL A 464 13.38 22.54 -7.28
CA VAL A 464 12.14 22.94 -7.95
C VAL A 464 12.41 23.41 -9.37
N SER A 465 11.60 22.96 -10.35
CA SER A 465 11.67 23.44 -11.72
C SER A 465 11.03 24.82 -11.88
N ASP A 466 11.28 25.50 -13.00
CA ASP A 466 10.42 26.56 -13.47
C ASP A 466 8.99 26.02 -13.74
N PRO A 467 7.95 26.90 -13.78
CA PRO A 467 6.63 26.47 -14.23
C PRO A 467 6.70 25.86 -15.63
N LEU A 468 6.06 24.71 -15.80
CA LEU A 468 6.03 24.04 -17.09
C LEU A 468 5.30 24.90 -18.15
N ASP A 469 5.88 25.02 -19.32
CA ASP A 469 5.29 25.77 -20.45
C ASP A 469 4.35 24.90 -21.32
N HIS A 470 4.38 23.59 -21.13
CA HIS A 470 3.50 22.58 -21.72
C HIS A 470 3.29 21.42 -20.75
N ASP A 471 2.32 20.57 -21.03
CA ASP A 471 2.09 19.36 -20.25
C ASP A 471 3.27 18.39 -20.43
N LEU A 472 3.70 17.75 -19.33
CA LEU A 472 4.74 16.71 -19.33
C LEU A 472 4.13 15.39 -18.87
N THR A 473 4.10 14.41 -19.76
CA THR A 473 3.58 13.07 -19.45
C THR A 473 4.73 12.14 -19.08
N ILE A 474 4.57 11.43 -17.97
CA ILE A 474 5.44 10.33 -17.55
C ILE A 474 4.63 9.04 -17.45
N THR A 475 5.13 7.93 -18.06
CA THR A 475 4.43 6.63 -18.06
C THR A 475 5.46 5.50 -17.98
N GLY A 476 5.56 4.83 -16.85
CA GLY A 476 6.51 3.73 -16.63
C GLY A 476 7.30 3.85 -15.33
N PRO A 477 8.43 3.12 -15.21
CA PRO A 477 9.26 3.08 -14.01
C PRO A 477 10.07 4.36 -13.83
N LEU A 478 10.16 4.83 -12.59
CA LEU A 478 10.90 5.99 -12.12
C LEU A 478 12.13 5.56 -11.32
N ALA A 479 13.19 6.33 -11.34
CA ALA A 479 14.36 6.13 -10.49
C ALA A 479 15.04 7.46 -10.13
N ALA A 480 15.71 7.48 -8.97
CA ALA A 480 16.65 8.55 -8.61
C ALA A 480 18.08 8.01 -8.62
N ASN A 481 18.97 8.73 -9.29
CA ASN A 481 20.41 8.49 -9.25
C ASN A 481 21.07 9.65 -8.48
N LEU A 482 21.45 9.40 -7.24
CA LEU A 482 22.08 10.40 -6.40
C LEU A 482 23.57 10.10 -6.27
N PHE A 483 24.39 11.14 -6.39
CA PHE A 483 25.76 11.13 -5.90
C PHE A 483 25.73 11.77 -4.52
N ALA A 484 25.79 10.96 -3.48
CA ALA A 484 25.57 11.44 -2.12
C ALA A 484 26.63 10.96 -1.15
N SER A 485 26.89 11.77 -0.11
CA SER A 485 27.81 11.44 0.97
C SER A 485 27.22 11.80 2.34
N THR A 486 27.67 11.08 3.36
CA THR A 486 27.36 11.36 4.76
C THR A 486 28.64 11.57 5.56
N SER A 487 28.62 12.41 6.59
CA SER A 487 29.70 12.46 7.57
C SER A 487 29.70 11.25 8.54
N GLY A 488 28.62 10.47 8.55
CA GLY A 488 28.47 9.24 9.29
C GLY A 488 29.04 8.01 8.57
N THR A 489 28.75 6.83 9.09
CA THR A 489 29.14 5.53 8.50
C THR A 489 27.93 4.70 8.05
N ASP A 490 26.72 5.24 8.19
CA ASP A 490 25.47 4.74 7.63
C ASP A 490 24.54 5.95 7.39
N SER A 491 23.55 5.82 6.53
CA SER A 491 22.51 6.82 6.32
C SER A 491 21.39 6.21 5.48
N ASP A 492 20.24 6.89 5.48
CA ASP A 492 19.16 6.65 4.51
C ASP A 492 19.02 7.89 3.61
N PHE A 493 18.57 7.67 2.37
CA PHE A 493 18.05 8.74 1.54
C PHE A 493 16.64 8.40 1.10
N VAL A 494 15.72 9.32 1.43
CA VAL A 494 14.33 9.33 0.98
C VAL A 494 14.21 10.33 -0.14
N VAL A 495 13.63 9.92 -1.25
CA VAL A 495 13.39 10.78 -2.43
C VAL A 495 11.91 10.85 -2.69
N LYS A 496 11.38 12.06 -2.89
CA LYS A 496 9.97 12.29 -3.23
C LYS A 496 9.90 13.11 -4.53
N LEU A 497 9.21 12.59 -5.53
CA LEU A 497 8.82 13.33 -6.73
C LEU A 497 7.44 13.94 -6.49
N ILE A 498 7.30 15.24 -6.68
CA ILE A 498 6.15 16.02 -6.29
C ILE A 498 5.65 16.87 -7.46
N ASP A 499 4.35 16.87 -7.68
CA ASP A 499 3.65 17.81 -8.57
C ASP A 499 3.19 19.03 -7.75
N VAL A 500 3.77 20.19 -8.00
CA VAL A 500 3.44 21.44 -7.32
C VAL A 500 2.40 22.20 -8.14
N TYR A 501 1.21 22.30 -7.57
CA TYR A 501 0.08 23.00 -8.18
C TYR A 501 0.30 24.52 -8.19
N PRO A 502 -0.21 25.24 -9.21
CA PRO A 502 -0.18 26.70 -9.21
C PRO A 502 -0.93 27.30 -8.04
N GLU A 503 -0.52 28.49 -7.57
CA GLU A 503 -1.18 29.23 -6.49
C GLU A 503 -2.66 29.62 -6.80
N ASN A 504 -3.07 29.50 -8.05
CA ASN A 504 -4.42 29.77 -8.52
C ASN A 504 -5.10 28.55 -9.18
N ALA A 505 -4.68 27.34 -8.82
CA ALA A 505 -5.19 26.09 -9.37
C ALA A 505 -6.72 25.97 -9.23
N GLN A 506 -7.26 26.45 -8.13
CA GLN A 506 -8.71 26.52 -7.90
C GLN A 506 -9.17 27.97 -7.90
N LYS A 507 -9.87 28.38 -8.95
CA LYS A 507 -10.59 29.65 -8.98
C LYS A 507 -11.75 29.57 -7.98
N ASN A 508 -11.83 30.56 -7.06
CA ASN A 508 -12.89 30.70 -6.06
C ASN A 508 -12.85 29.71 -4.87
N ALA A 509 -11.70 29.13 -4.55
CA ALA A 509 -11.54 28.43 -3.27
C ALA A 509 -11.80 29.36 -2.06
N TRP A 510 -11.79 30.65 -2.28
CA TRP A 510 -12.08 31.69 -1.29
C TRP A 510 -12.97 32.80 -1.88
N ASN A 511 -14.13 33.05 -1.25
CA ASN A 511 -14.94 34.21 -1.52
C ASN A 511 -14.61 35.29 -0.48
N PRO A 512 -14.00 36.43 -0.86
CA PRO A 512 -13.61 37.48 0.09
C PRO A 512 -14.79 38.07 0.84
N ASP A 513 -16.01 38.02 0.28
CA ASP A 513 -17.23 38.59 0.88
C ASP A 513 -17.87 37.65 1.92
N GLU A 514 -17.61 36.35 1.85
CA GLU A 514 -18.18 35.36 2.78
C GLU A 514 -17.20 34.96 3.90
N GLY A 515 -15.91 35.25 3.72
CA GLY A 515 -14.84 34.73 4.57
C GLY A 515 -14.69 33.20 4.48
N PRO A 516 -13.61 32.64 5.02
CA PRO A 516 -13.41 31.20 5.00
C PRO A 516 -14.35 30.52 5.99
N LYS A 517 -15.03 29.48 5.54
CA LYS A 517 -15.69 28.55 6.45
C LYS A 517 -14.63 27.79 7.27
N PRO A 518 -14.90 27.45 8.54
CA PRO A 518 -13.97 26.67 9.35
C PRO A 518 -13.52 25.39 8.60
N GLY A 519 -12.22 25.20 8.44
CA GLY A 519 -11.61 24.08 7.71
C GLY A 519 -11.45 24.29 6.19
N GLN A 520 -11.93 25.34 5.61
CA GLN A 520 -11.93 25.56 4.15
C GLN A 520 -10.53 25.89 3.59
N TYR A 521 -9.64 26.47 4.38
CA TYR A 521 -8.25 26.72 3.95
C TYR A 521 -7.39 25.45 3.89
N ALA A 522 -7.69 24.47 4.72
CA ALA A 522 -7.00 23.18 4.72
C ALA A 522 -7.39 22.26 3.54
N GLN A 523 -8.29 22.72 2.66
CA GLN A 523 -8.91 21.93 1.59
C GLN A 523 -8.70 22.54 0.20
N SER A 524 -7.72 23.42 0.03
CA SER A 524 -7.42 24.03 -1.27
C SER A 524 -6.24 23.35 -1.94
N LEU A 525 -6.35 23.11 -3.26
CA LEU A 525 -5.24 22.65 -4.09
C LEU A 525 -4.31 23.79 -4.55
N ASN A 526 -4.52 25.03 -4.12
CA ASN A 526 -3.65 26.16 -4.45
C ASN A 526 -2.28 25.98 -3.80
N GLY A 527 -1.22 25.93 -4.62
CA GLY A 527 0.13 25.65 -4.17
C GLY A 527 0.32 24.27 -3.51
N TYR A 528 -0.58 23.33 -3.77
CA TYR A 528 -0.51 21.97 -3.19
C TYR A 528 0.70 21.22 -3.72
N GLU A 529 1.41 20.56 -2.85
CA GLU A 529 2.57 19.73 -3.17
C GLU A 529 2.16 18.25 -3.14
N LEU A 530 1.67 17.73 -4.28
CA LEU A 530 1.19 16.36 -4.42
C LEU A 530 2.36 15.41 -4.67
N PRO A 531 2.67 14.46 -3.76
CA PRO A 531 3.63 13.41 -4.06
C PRO A 531 3.13 12.49 -5.18
N ILE A 532 3.98 12.23 -6.16
CA ILE A 532 3.70 11.29 -7.26
C ILE A 532 4.37 9.95 -7.01
N ALA A 533 5.63 9.97 -6.57
CA ALA A 533 6.36 8.76 -6.19
C ALA A 533 7.33 9.08 -5.06
N MET A 534 7.45 8.16 -4.12
CA MET A 534 8.30 8.32 -2.95
C MET A 534 8.98 6.98 -2.64
N GLU A 535 10.26 7.02 -2.29
CA GLU A 535 10.98 5.81 -1.89
C GLU A 535 12.19 6.14 -1.02
N VAL A 536 12.67 5.11 -0.30
CA VAL A 536 13.85 5.17 0.56
C VAL A 536 14.84 4.08 0.18
N ARG A 537 16.14 4.33 0.39
CA ARG A 537 17.18 3.30 0.33
C ARG A 537 18.15 3.47 1.49
N ARG A 538 18.51 2.36 2.13
CA ARG A 538 19.46 2.33 3.25
C ARG A 538 20.90 2.10 2.78
N GLY A 539 21.82 2.93 3.26
CA GLY A 539 23.20 3.02 2.77
C GLY A 539 24.04 1.80 2.99
N ARG A 540 23.92 1.13 4.14
CA ARG A 540 24.66 -0.10 4.43
C ARG A 540 24.47 -1.20 3.39
N TYR A 541 23.38 -1.14 2.61
CA TYR A 541 23.02 -2.14 1.60
C TYR A 541 23.29 -1.70 0.15
N LEU A 542 24.02 -0.63 -0.07
CA LEU A 542 24.35 -0.19 -1.44
C LEU A 542 25.15 -1.22 -2.25
N VAL A 543 26.00 -2.00 -1.57
CA VAL A 543 26.86 -3.02 -2.21
C VAL A 543 26.20 -4.39 -2.21
N SER A 544 25.56 -4.77 -1.11
CA SER A 544 24.93 -6.08 -0.94
C SER A 544 23.82 -6.00 0.11
N TYR A 545 22.66 -6.54 -0.21
CA TYR A 545 21.57 -6.69 0.76
C TYR A 545 21.85 -7.80 1.79
N GLU A 546 22.66 -8.79 1.44
CA GLU A 546 23.02 -9.92 2.31
C GLU A 546 24.13 -9.58 3.31
N LYS A 547 25.00 -8.65 2.94
CA LYS A 547 26.20 -8.30 3.72
C LYS A 547 26.30 -6.79 3.79
N PRO A 548 25.83 -6.18 4.88
CA PRO A 548 25.89 -4.75 5.03
C PRO A 548 27.35 -4.25 5.16
N HIS A 549 27.61 -3.10 4.57
CA HIS A 549 28.93 -2.45 4.59
C HIS A 549 28.80 -1.00 5.10
N PRO A 550 29.74 -0.54 5.95
CA PRO A 550 29.76 0.85 6.36
C PRO A 550 30.04 1.77 5.15
N LEU A 551 29.39 2.91 5.14
CA LEU A 551 29.74 4.01 4.25
C LEU A 551 31.07 4.63 4.69
N THR A 552 31.84 5.16 3.73
CA THR A 552 33.05 5.93 4.03
C THR A 552 32.66 7.39 4.27
N PRO A 553 32.95 7.96 5.47
CA PRO A 553 32.58 9.33 5.78
C PRO A 553 33.07 10.34 4.73
N ASN A 554 32.16 11.25 4.33
CA ASN A 554 32.38 12.32 3.37
C ASN A 554 32.83 11.88 1.96
N LYS A 555 32.72 10.60 1.64
CA LYS A 555 33.03 10.09 0.30
C LYS A 555 31.74 10.00 -0.51
N PRO A 556 31.61 10.73 -1.61
CA PRO A 556 30.48 10.59 -2.52
C PRO A 556 30.38 9.16 -3.05
N THR A 557 29.17 8.63 -3.04
CA THR A 557 28.82 7.29 -3.53
C THR A 557 27.57 7.43 -4.39
N GLU A 558 27.45 6.62 -5.42
CA GLU A 558 26.26 6.58 -6.27
C GLU A 558 25.16 5.76 -5.59
N TRP A 559 23.96 6.34 -5.53
CA TRP A 559 22.74 5.72 -4.99
C TRP A 559 21.73 5.62 -6.10
N ASN A 560 21.46 4.41 -6.55
CA ASN A 560 20.31 4.13 -7.40
C ASN A 560 19.13 3.78 -6.50
N ILE A 561 18.09 4.61 -6.52
CA ILE A 561 16.87 4.44 -5.75
C ILE A 561 15.73 4.23 -6.75
N PRO A 562 15.31 2.97 -7.00
CA PRO A 562 14.14 2.73 -7.82
C PRO A 562 12.92 3.34 -7.12
N LEU A 563 12.23 4.23 -7.79
CA LEU A 563 10.92 4.71 -7.39
C LEU A 563 9.86 3.76 -7.95
N ARG A 564 8.60 4.10 -7.83
CA ARG A 564 7.51 3.23 -8.32
C ARG A 564 7.22 3.47 -9.79
N ASP A 565 6.50 2.53 -10.43
CA ASP A 565 5.85 2.79 -11.71
C ASP A 565 4.73 3.82 -11.53
N HIS A 566 4.57 4.71 -12.50
CA HIS A 566 3.49 5.69 -12.47
C HIS A 566 3.02 6.06 -13.88
N ASP A 567 1.80 6.61 -13.97
CA ASP A 567 1.24 7.23 -15.17
C ASP A 567 0.63 8.57 -14.78
N HIS A 568 1.34 9.66 -15.09
CA HIS A 568 0.98 10.99 -14.63
C HIS A 568 1.27 12.08 -15.66
N VAL A 569 0.45 13.12 -15.65
CA VAL A 569 0.67 14.34 -16.44
C VAL A 569 0.89 15.50 -15.48
N PHE A 570 2.12 16.03 -15.46
CA PHE A 570 2.37 17.35 -14.90
C PHE A 570 1.78 18.38 -15.86
N LEU A 571 0.76 19.10 -15.42
CA LEU A 571 0.06 20.04 -16.29
C LEU A 571 0.85 21.33 -16.50
N LYS A 572 0.62 22.00 -17.63
CA LYS A 572 1.16 23.33 -17.89
C LYS A 572 0.90 24.29 -16.74
N GLY A 573 1.93 25.01 -16.31
CA GLY A 573 1.89 25.94 -15.18
C GLY A 573 2.18 25.29 -13.82
N HIS A 574 2.14 23.96 -13.71
CA HIS A 574 2.65 23.24 -12.54
C HIS A 574 4.18 23.28 -12.51
N ARG A 575 4.77 22.91 -11.38
CA ARG A 575 6.22 22.72 -11.22
C ARG A 575 6.49 21.29 -10.79
N ILE A 576 7.65 20.78 -11.19
CA ILE A 576 8.19 19.53 -10.66
C ILE A 576 9.05 19.90 -9.45
N MET A 577 8.83 19.22 -8.33
CA MET A 577 9.68 19.34 -7.15
C MET A 577 10.25 17.96 -6.79
N VAL A 578 11.46 17.95 -6.26
CA VAL A 578 12.06 16.78 -5.62
C VAL A 578 12.48 17.16 -4.21
N GLN A 579 11.97 16.45 -3.23
CA GLN A 579 12.43 16.54 -1.85
C GLN A 579 13.37 15.38 -1.51
N ILE A 580 14.46 15.67 -0.79
CA ILE A 580 15.43 14.69 -0.28
C ILE A 580 15.62 14.91 1.20
N GLN A 581 15.53 13.82 1.97
CA GLN A 581 15.69 13.77 3.42
C GLN A 581 16.31 12.43 3.84
N SER A 582 16.77 12.31 5.10
CA SER A 582 17.42 11.09 5.62
C SER A 582 16.64 10.42 6.77
N THR A 583 15.44 10.88 7.04
CA THR A 583 14.50 10.25 7.99
C THR A 583 13.07 10.36 7.46
N TRP A 584 12.23 9.38 7.77
CA TRP A 584 10.82 9.33 7.32
C TRP A 584 9.98 8.65 8.41
N PHE A 585 9.97 9.30 9.57
CA PHE A 585 9.60 8.67 10.83
C PHE A 585 8.11 8.87 11.21
N PRO A 586 7.47 7.87 11.83
CA PRO A 586 7.95 6.53 12.16
C PRO A 586 7.59 5.47 11.09
N VAL A 587 7.17 5.84 9.87
CA VAL A 587 6.93 4.83 8.83
C VAL A 587 8.22 4.08 8.47
N ILE A 588 9.36 4.75 8.52
CA ILE A 588 10.71 4.16 8.44
C ILE A 588 11.42 4.39 9.77
N ASP A 589 12.12 3.37 10.25
CA ASP A 589 12.94 3.44 11.45
C ASP A 589 14.06 4.47 11.34
N ARG A 590 14.49 4.99 12.48
CA ARG A 590 15.60 5.96 12.51
C ARG A 590 16.91 5.24 12.23
N ASN A 591 17.60 5.64 11.15
CA ASN A 591 18.98 5.21 10.94
C ASN A 591 19.88 5.82 12.03
N PRO A 592 20.72 5.03 12.73
CA PRO A 592 21.68 5.54 13.70
C PRO A 592 22.70 6.51 13.10
N GLN A 593 22.88 6.53 11.77
CA GLN A 593 23.92 7.26 11.01
C GLN A 593 25.36 6.82 11.39
N LYS A 594 25.42 5.81 12.20
CA LYS A 594 26.62 5.06 12.59
C LYS A 594 26.38 3.60 12.25
N PHE A 595 27.29 3.00 11.51
CA PHE A 595 27.21 1.58 11.20
C PHE A 595 27.28 0.75 12.49
N VAL A 596 26.26 -0.06 12.72
CA VAL A 596 26.15 -1.04 13.80
C VAL A 596 25.87 -2.41 13.21
N PRO A 597 26.27 -3.52 13.85
CA PRO A 597 26.05 -4.87 13.31
C PRO A 597 24.58 -5.18 13.01
N SER A 598 23.67 -4.76 13.89
CA SER A 598 22.23 -4.86 13.71
C SER A 598 21.53 -3.61 14.22
N ILE A 599 20.60 -3.07 13.46
CA ILE A 599 19.78 -1.91 13.89
C ILE A 599 18.91 -2.25 15.09
N TYR A 600 18.50 -3.50 15.23
CA TYR A 600 17.71 -3.98 16.38
C TYR A 600 18.51 -4.07 17.68
N GLN A 601 19.85 -4.03 17.61
CA GLN A 601 20.74 -4.02 18.75
C GLN A 601 21.39 -2.66 19.00
N ALA A 602 21.04 -1.64 18.20
CA ALA A 602 21.50 -0.27 18.42
C ALA A 602 21.09 0.21 19.80
N THR A 603 21.97 0.98 20.44
CA THR A 603 21.72 1.65 21.72
C THR A 603 21.46 3.14 21.51
N ALA A 604 20.89 3.82 22.49
CA ALA A 604 20.61 5.26 22.37
C ALA A 604 21.86 6.11 22.01
N SER A 605 23.05 5.68 22.42
CA SER A 605 24.33 6.35 22.11
C SER A 605 24.82 6.14 20.67
N ASP A 606 24.22 5.24 19.90
CA ASP A 606 24.59 4.99 18.51
C ASP A 606 23.91 5.97 17.55
N PHE A 607 22.80 6.59 17.96
CA PHE A 607 22.08 7.59 17.17
C PHE A 607 22.78 8.95 17.26
N VAL A 608 23.41 9.36 16.16
CA VAL A 608 24.21 10.59 16.11
C VAL A 608 23.79 11.46 14.92
N PRO A 609 23.80 12.79 15.05
CA PRO A 609 23.62 13.68 13.92
C PRO A 609 24.73 13.51 12.88
N ALA A 610 24.38 13.61 11.59
CA ALA A 610 25.35 13.58 10.50
C ALA A 610 25.00 14.59 9.42
N THR A 611 26.03 15.17 8.79
CA THR A 611 25.86 16.00 7.60
C THR A 611 25.69 15.13 6.38
N GLN A 612 24.62 15.37 5.64
CA GLN A 612 24.28 14.73 4.39
C GLN A 612 24.54 15.69 3.24
N ARG A 613 25.08 15.19 2.14
CA ARG A 613 25.41 16.02 0.97
C ARG A 613 24.92 15.35 -0.30
N ILE A 614 24.31 16.13 -1.20
CA ILE A 614 23.91 15.74 -2.54
C ILE A 614 24.74 16.52 -3.53
N ASP A 615 25.57 15.82 -4.31
CA ASP A 615 26.41 16.41 -5.32
C ASP A 615 25.58 16.70 -6.60
N CYS A 616 25.83 17.89 -7.16
CA CYS A 616 25.12 18.42 -8.34
C CYS A 616 26.12 18.91 -9.40
N SER A 617 27.34 18.39 -9.40
CA SER A 617 28.40 18.81 -10.35
C SER A 617 28.25 18.11 -11.71
N ALA A 618 28.94 18.63 -12.72
CA ALA A 618 29.00 17.98 -14.04
C ALA A 618 29.62 16.59 -14.01
N THR A 619 30.47 16.28 -13.01
CA THR A 619 31.13 14.98 -12.84
C THR A 619 30.33 14.03 -11.93
N MET A 620 29.46 14.55 -11.11
CA MET A 620 28.57 13.81 -10.18
C MET A 620 27.15 14.42 -10.25
N PRO A 621 26.47 14.27 -11.40
CA PRO A 621 25.21 14.94 -11.67
C PRO A 621 24.04 14.13 -11.10
N SER A 622 23.63 14.38 -9.86
CA SER A 622 22.42 13.79 -9.28
C SER A 622 21.20 14.16 -10.11
N HIS A 623 20.33 13.19 -10.36
CA HIS A 623 19.16 13.38 -11.23
C HIS A 623 18.05 12.35 -10.96
N LEU A 624 16.83 12.66 -11.39
CA LEU A 624 15.78 11.67 -11.60
C LEU A 624 15.82 11.15 -13.03
N VAL A 625 15.49 9.88 -13.21
CA VAL A 625 15.17 9.27 -14.50
C VAL A 625 13.66 9.19 -14.62
N LEU A 626 13.10 10.00 -15.51
CA LEU A 626 11.66 10.07 -15.77
C LEU A 626 11.33 9.32 -17.07
N PRO A 627 10.28 8.46 -17.09
CA PRO A 627 9.79 7.76 -18.28
C PRO A 627 8.91 8.71 -19.12
N VAL A 628 9.53 9.67 -19.82
CA VAL A 628 8.80 10.72 -20.54
C VAL A 628 8.18 10.17 -21.82
N VAL A 629 6.90 10.46 -22.02
CA VAL A 629 6.17 10.22 -23.28
C VAL A 629 6.08 11.54 -24.04
N PRO A 630 6.56 11.58 -25.30
CA PRO A 630 6.58 12.80 -26.13
C PRO A 630 5.19 13.38 -26.43
#